data_fa9bd66038b802d2c6a9a1e29b9d2de2
#
_entry.id   fa9bd66038b802d2c6a9a1e29b9d2de2
#
_cell.length_a   1.000
_cell.length_b   1.000
_cell.length_c   1.000
_cell.angle_alpha   90.00
_cell.angle_beta   90.00
_cell.angle_gamma   90.00
#
_symmetry.space_group_name_H-M   'P 1'
#
loop_
_entity.id
_entity.type
_entity.pdbx_description
1 polymer ?
#
loop_
_entity_poly.entity_id
_entity_poly.type
_entity_poly.pdbx_seq_one_letter_code
_entity_poly.pdbx_strand_id
1 'polypeptide(L)'
;MVEGSELIDAYLAGAELLRELVQDLSSEQLRARPVPGAWSTMEVVCHLSDSEALFADRMKRVLAEDRPALQFADPARYAAALAYHERDAEEEVAIIASVRRQMARILRSQSAGAWDRVGMHSKEGERTLKQLVRKAIDHLEHHLTFVRAKRQALEESAEQSVATDGAGTTTFQS
;
A
#
# COMPACT_ATOMS: atom_id res chain seq x y z
N MET A 1 14.71 22.54 6.33
CA MET A 1 14.98 22.07 4.96
C MET A 1 15.33 20.57 4.91
N VAL A 2 16.16 20.06 5.85
CA VAL A 2 16.55 18.63 5.88
C VAL A 2 15.35 17.70 6.11
N GLU A 3 14.52 17.98 7.10
CA GLU A 3 13.39 17.13 7.51
C GLU A 3 12.33 16.92 6.42
N GLY A 4 12.05 17.93 5.59
CA GLY A 4 11.10 17.80 4.48
C GLY A 4 11.64 16.91 3.35
N SER A 5 12.96 16.96 3.08
CA SER A 5 13.60 16.12 2.08
C SER A 5 13.57 14.64 2.49
N GLU A 6 13.95 14.32 3.71
CA GLU A 6 13.93 12.97 4.26
C GLU A 6 12.52 12.35 4.21
N LEU A 7 11.50 13.14 4.54
CA LEU A 7 10.10 12.70 4.50
C LEU A 7 9.64 12.41 3.06
N ILE A 8 10.05 13.24 2.09
CA ILE A 8 9.73 13.00 0.67
C ILE A 8 10.45 11.76 0.13
N ASP A 9 11.71 11.54 0.53
CA ASP A 9 12.48 10.38 0.08
C ASP A 9 11.91 9.08 0.69
N ALA A 10 11.52 9.08 1.96
CA ALA A 10 10.79 7.98 2.58
C ALA A 10 9.42 7.70 1.90
N TYR A 11 8.70 8.78 1.55
CA TYR A 11 7.43 8.66 0.82
C TYR A 11 7.61 7.98 -0.54
N LEU A 12 8.69 8.29 -1.26
CA LEU A 12 9.00 7.67 -2.55
C LEU A 12 9.40 6.20 -2.44
N ALA A 13 10.22 5.86 -1.44
CA ALA A 13 10.78 4.52 -1.28
C ALA A 13 9.72 3.42 -1.11
N GLY A 14 8.60 3.73 -0.48
CA GLY A 14 7.56 2.73 -0.19
C GLY A 14 6.97 2.05 -1.43
N ALA A 15 6.83 2.76 -2.55
CA ALA A 15 6.30 2.18 -3.78
C ALA A 15 7.24 1.11 -4.38
N GLU A 16 8.55 1.30 -4.26
CA GLU A 16 9.54 0.34 -4.75
C GLU A 16 9.57 -0.91 -3.85
N LEU A 17 9.52 -0.73 -2.53
CA LEU A 17 9.40 -1.84 -1.59
C LEU A 17 8.14 -2.70 -1.84
N LEU A 18 7.01 -2.08 -2.17
CA LEU A 18 5.80 -2.82 -2.54
C LEU A 18 6.01 -3.61 -3.82
N ARG A 19 6.62 -2.99 -4.85
CA ARG A 19 6.92 -3.65 -6.12
C ARG A 19 7.77 -4.90 -5.92
N GLU A 20 8.88 -4.78 -5.19
CA GLU A 20 9.78 -5.89 -4.87
C GLU A 20 9.07 -7.06 -4.18
N LEU A 21 8.06 -6.76 -3.36
CA LEU A 21 7.32 -7.78 -2.63
C LEU A 21 6.27 -8.51 -3.48
N VAL A 22 5.83 -7.95 -4.61
CA VAL A 22 4.72 -8.53 -5.38
C VAL A 22 5.07 -8.97 -6.80
N GLN A 23 6.18 -8.47 -7.39
CA GLN A 23 6.54 -8.67 -8.80
C GLN A 23 6.71 -10.13 -9.22
N ASP A 24 7.12 -11.01 -8.29
CA ASP A 24 7.39 -12.43 -8.56
C ASP A 24 6.21 -13.34 -8.19
N LEU A 25 5.11 -12.78 -7.69
CA LEU A 25 3.94 -13.55 -7.31
C LEU A 25 3.04 -13.83 -8.52
N SER A 26 2.67 -15.10 -8.70
CA SER A 26 1.67 -15.45 -9.69
C SER A 26 0.28 -14.88 -9.37
N SER A 27 -0.59 -14.81 -10.37
CA SER A 27 -1.97 -14.37 -10.17
C SER A 27 -2.72 -15.21 -9.13
N GLU A 28 -2.42 -16.49 -9.02
CA GLU A 28 -2.98 -17.39 -8.00
C GLU A 28 -2.46 -17.02 -6.61
N GLN A 29 -1.15 -16.82 -6.46
CA GLN A 29 -0.52 -16.41 -5.20
C GLN A 29 -1.00 -15.04 -4.73
N LEU A 30 -1.19 -14.08 -5.66
CA LEU A 30 -1.72 -12.75 -5.34
C LEU A 30 -3.15 -12.83 -4.78
N ARG A 31 -3.98 -13.74 -5.28
CA ARG A 31 -5.37 -13.92 -4.85
C ARG A 31 -5.56 -14.89 -3.70
N ALA A 32 -4.55 -15.68 -3.38
CA ALA A 32 -4.58 -16.61 -2.25
C ALA A 32 -4.76 -15.86 -0.92
N ARG A 33 -5.42 -16.53 0.04
CA ARG A 33 -5.59 -16.05 1.42
C ARG A 33 -4.92 -17.02 2.40
N PRO A 34 -3.58 -17.07 2.43
CA PRO A 34 -2.84 -18.02 3.25
C PRO A 34 -2.99 -17.74 4.75
N VAL A 35 -3.39 -16.50 5.12
CA VAL A 35 -3.67 -16.11 6.50
C VAL A 35 -5.18 -16.02 6.69
N PRO A 36 -5.81 -16.88 7.52
CA PRO A 36 -7.26 -16.91 7.73
C PRO A 36 -7.81 -15.54 8.18
N GLY A 37 -8.96 -15.14 7.61
CA GLY A 37 -9.64 -13.89 7.94
C GLY A 37 -8.97 -12.61 7.45
N ALA A 38 -7.81 -12.70 6.81
CA ALA A 38 -7.11 -11.56 6.23
C ALA A 38 -7.43 -11.40 4.73
N TRP A 39 -7.22 -10.19 4.22
CA TRP A 39 -7.27 -9.91 2.79
C TRP A 39 -6.17 -10.66 2.03
N SER A 40 -6.38 -10.96 0.75
CA SER A 40 -5.33 -11.43 -0.16
C SER A 40 -4.27 -10.34 -0.39
N THR A 41 -3.13 -10.70 -0.97
CA THR A 41 -2.13 -9.71 -1.39
C THR A 41 -2.72 -8.75 -2.43
N MET A 42 -3.52 -9.25 -3.37
CA MET A 42 -4.22 -8.45 -4.38
C MET A 42 -5.13 -7.40 -3.75
N GLU A 43 -5.95 -7.78 -2.76
CA GLU A 43 -6.83 -6.86 -2.05
C GLU A 43 -6.04 -5.78 -1.29
N VAL A 44 -4.90 -6.14 -0.70
CA VAL A 44 -4.01 -5.16 -0.04
C VAL A 44 -3.42 -4.18 -1.05
N VAL A 45 -2.95 -4.63 -2.21
CA VAL A 45 -2.39 -3.78 -3.26
C VAL A 45 -3.43 -2.80 -3.79
N CYS A 46 -4.65 -3.28 -4.08
CA CYS A 46 -5.76 -2.41 -4.52
C CYS A 46 -6.13 -1.37 -3.46
N HIS A 47 -6.20 -1.78 -2.19
CA HIS A 47 -6.45 -0.86 -1.08
C HIS A 47 -5.37 0.22 -0.97
N LEU A 48 -4.11 -0.14 -1.14
CA LEU A 48 -3.00 0.82 -1.13
C LEU A 48 -3.09 1.81 -2.29
N SER A 49 -3.47 1.35 -3.49
CA SER A 49 -3.64 2.20 -4.67
C SER A 49 -4.76 3.23 -4.48
N ASP A 50 -5.93 2.79 -4.03
CA ASP A 50 -7.06 3.69 -3.76
C ASP A 50 -6.74 4.66 -2.60
N SER A 51 -6.06 4.19 -1.56
CA SER A 51 -5.64 5.02 -0.43
C SER A 51 -4.61 6.07 -0.85
N GLU A 52 -3.67 5.72 -1.74
CA GLU A 52 -2.65 6.66 -2.23
C GLU A 52 -3.28 7.81 -3.03
N ALA A 53 -4.28 7.52 -3.86
CA ALA A 53 -5.04 8.54 -4.58
C ALA A 53 -5.75 9.50 -3.61
N LEU A 54 -6.35 8.96 -2.54
CA LEU A 54 -7.01 9.75 -1.50
C LEU A 54 -6.01 10.61 -0.70
N PHE A 55 -4.85 10.07 -0.34
CA PHE A 55 -3.81 10.85 0.34
C PHE A 55 -3.30 11.98 -0.55
N ALA A 56 -3.08 11.71 -1.83
CA ALA A 56 -2.64 12.72 -2.78
C ALA A 56 -3.68 13.83 -2.96
N ASP A 57 -4.97 13.50 -3.07
CA ASP A 57 -6.05 14.50 -3.12
C ASP A 57 -6.05 15.38 -1.88
N ARG A 58 -5.98 14.77 -0.69
CA ARG A 58 -5.95 15.52 0.58
C ARG A 58 -4.76 16.47 0.66
N MET A 59 -3.55 16.02 0.30
CA MET A 59 -2.35 16.86 0.29
C MET A 59 -2.50 18.02 -0.71
N LYS A 60 -3.01 17.77 -1.92
CA LYS A 60 -3.25 18.80 -2.93
C LYS A 60 -4.26 19.83 -2.46
N ARG A 61 -5.36 19.40 -1.82
CA ARG A 61 -6.37 20.30 -1.27
C ARG A 61 -5.80 21.20 -0.16
N VAL A 62 -5.03 20.63 0.78
CA VAL A 62 -4.37 21.40 1.83
C VAL A 62 -3.40 22.45 1.27
N LEU A 63 -2.75 22.15 0.15
CA LEU A 63 -1.87 23.11 -0.53
C LEU A 63 -2.65 24.19 -1.29
N ALA A 64 -3.79 23.88 -1.90
CA ALA A 64 -4.50 24.75 -2.81
C ALA A 64 -5.65 25.53 -2.16
N GLU A 65 -6.27 25.00 -1.10
CA GLU A 65 -7.48 25.54 -0.48
C GLU A 65 -7.17 26.02 0.95
N ASP A 66 -8.04 26.85 1.52
CA ASP A 66 -7.94 27.27 2.93
C ASP A 66 -8.76 26.29 3.82
N ARG A 67 -8.06 25.57 4.71
CA ARG A 67 -8.63 24.62 5.68
C ARG A 67 -9.69 23.66 5.07
N PRO A 68 -9.36 22.94 3.98
CA PRO A 68 -10.34 22.12 3.26
C PRO A 68 -10.89 20.97 4.12
N ALA A 69 -12.12 20.56 3.82
CA ALA A 69 -12.70 19.33 4.38
C ALA A 69 -12.06 18.11 3.70
N LEU A 70 -11.52 17.19 4.51
CA LEU A 70 -10.89 15.95 4.07
C LEU A 70 -11.77 14.77 4.47
N GLN A 71 -12.45 14.17 3.49
CA GLN A 71 -13.39 13.10 3.75
C GLN A 71 -12.70 11.78 4.11
N PHE A 72 -13.28 11.04 5.05
CA PHE A 72 -12.92 9.67 5.33
C PHE A 72 -13.49 8.75 4.24
N ALA A 73 -12.68 7.81 3.77
CA ALA A 73 -13.12 6.71 2.93
C ALA A 73 -13.06 5.40 3.74
N ASP A 74 -14.14 4.63 3.70
CA ASP A 74 -14.26 3.36 4.40
C ASP A 74 -13.61 2.25 3.58
N PRO A 75 -12.49 1.62 4.05
CA PRO A 75 -11.77 0.62 3.27
C PRO A 75 -12.61 -0.62 2.94
N ALA A 76 -13.49 -1.04 3.85
CA ALA A 76 -14.32 -2.21 3.63
C ALA A 76 -15.37 -1.97 2.53
N ARG A 77 -15.93 -0.75 2.45
CA ARG A 77 -16.83 -0.37 1.36
C ARG A 77 -16.12 -0.30 0.02
N TYR A 78 -14.89 0.21 -0.03
CA TYR A 78 -14.08 0.24 -1.25
C TYR A 78 -13.79 -1.19 -1.73
N ALA A 79 -13.30 -2.06 -0.86
CA ALA A 79 -13.02 -3.45 -1.20
C ALA A 79 -14.26 -4.20 -1.71
N ALA A 80 -15.44 -3.93 -1.14
CA ALA A 80 -16.69 -4.56 -1.53
C ALA A 80 -17.23 -4.06 -2.89
N ALA A 81 -16.98 -2.77 -3.22
CA ALA A 81 -17.60 -2.11 -4.37
C ALA A 81 -16.71 -2.02 -5.60
N LEU A 82 -15.37 -2.07 -5.44
CA LEU A 82 -14.42 -1.73 -6.50
C LEU A 82 -13.70 -2.94 -7.11
N ALA A 83 -14.31 -4.11 -7.05
CA ALA A 83 -13.88 -5.33 -7.74
C ALA A 83 -12.36 -5.64 -7.59
N TYR A 84 -11.82 -5.53 -6.38
CA TYR A 84 -10.39 -5.72 -6.09
C TYR A 84 -9.82 -7.06 -6.62
N HIS A 85 -10.64 -8.09 -6.69
CA HIS A 85 -10.26 -9.42 -7.21
C HIS A 85 -10.11 -9.49 -8.73
N GLU A 86 -10.63 -8.49 -9.48
CA GLU A 86 -10.56 -8.41 -10.95
C GLU A 86 -9.45 -7.48 -11.45
N ARG A 87 -8.86 -6.68 -10.55
CA ARG A 87 -7.84 -5.68 -10.89
C ARG A 87 -6.48 -6.34 -11.14
N ASP A 88 -5.56 -5.58 -11.72
CA ASP A 88 -4.20 -6.02 -12.03
C ASP A 88 -3.20 -5.41 -11.02
N ALA A 89 -2.39 -6.27 -10.39
CA ALA A 89 -1.46 -5.84 -9.34
C ALA A 89 -0.32 -4.95 -9.89
N GLU A 90 0.15 -5.20 -11.11
CA GLU A 90 1.23 -4.41 -11.73
C GLU A 90 0.72 -3.00 -12.05
N GLU A 91 -0.49 -2.89 -12.60
CA GLU A 91 -1.15 -1.60 -12.85
C GLU A 91 -1.33 -0.81 -11.55
N GLU A 92 -1.81 -1.45 -10.48
CA GLU A 92 -2.02 -0.79 -9.20
C GLU A 92 -0.70 -0.29 -8.57
N VAL A 93 0.35 -1.08 -8.61
CA VAL A 93 1.68 -0.65 -8.16
C VAL A 93 2.21 0.49 -9.00
N ALA A 94 1.98 0.47 -10.32
CA ALA A 94 2.38 1.56 -11.23
C ALA A 94 1.62 2.85 -10.92
N ILE A 95 0.34 2.78 -10.58
CA ILE A 95 -0.48 3.92 -10.12
C ILE A 95 0.11 4.52 -8.84
N ILE A 96 0.36 3.71 -7.81
CA ILE A 96 0.98 4.15 -6.55
C ILE A 96 2.30 4.87 -6.83
N ALA A 97 3.19 4.26 -7.60
CA ALA A 97 4.49 4.84 -7.92
C ALA A 97 4.37 6.16 -8.70
N SER A 98 3.42 6.25 -9.62
CA SER A 98 3.18 7.45 -10.42
C SER A 98 2.64 8.61 -9.57
N VAL A 99 1.66 8.33 -8.70
CA VAL A 99 1.09 9.30 -7.77
C VAL A 99 2.16 9.81 -6.80
N ARG A 100 2.96 8.93 -6.22
CA ARG A 100 4.06 9.30 -5.31
C ARG A 100 5.11 10.16 -6.00
N ARG A 101 5.52 9.82 -7.21
CA ARG A 101 6.45 10.67 -7.99
C ARG A 101 5.87 12.05 -8.28
N GLN A 102 4.58 12.14 -8.63
CA GLN A 102 3.92 13.42 -8.84
C GLN A 102 3.91 14.26 -7.56
N MET A 103 3.45 13.66 -6.45
CA MET A 103 3.38 14.35 -5.16
C MET A 103 4.76 14.79 -4.64
N ALA A 104 5.78 13.95 -4.80
CA ALA A 104 7.14 14.31 -4.42
C ALA A 104 7.65 15.57 -5.17
N ARG A 105 7.35 15.70 -6.47
CA ARG A 105 7.69 16.94 -7.22
C ARG A 105 6.93 18.14 -6.67
N ILE A 106 5.64 17.98 -6.36
CA ILE A 106 4.82 19.06 -5.78
C ILE A 106 5.37 19.44 -4.39
N LEU A 107 5.64 18.49 -3.52
CA LEU A 107 6.15 18.74 -2.16
C LEU A 107 7.53 19.41 -2.16
N ARG A 108 8.43 19.02 -3.09
CA ARG A 108 9.76 19.63 -3.23
C ARG A 108 9.70 21.09 -3.66
N SER A 109 8.63 21.53 -4.33
CA SER A 109 8.45 22.92 -4.74
C SER A 109 7.84 23.82 -3.66
N GLN A 110 7.45 23.25 -2.51
CA GLN A 110 6.75 24.00 -1.47
C GLN A 110 7.72 24.77 -0.54
N SER A 111 7.25 25.91 -0.05
CA SER A 111 7.93 26.64 1.01
C SER A 111 7.86 25.89 2.34
N ALA A 112 8.76 26.22 3.28
CA ALA A 112 8.73 25.65 4.63
C ALA A 112 7.38 25.82 5.33
N GLY A 113 6.74 26.98 5.22
CA GLY A 113 5.45 27.25 5.85
C GLY A 113 4.28 26.45 5.27
N ALA A 114 4.42 25.88 4.06
CA ALA A 114 3.37 25.05 3.47
C ALA A 114 3.15 23.74 4.25
N TRP A 115 4.16 23.23 4.93
CA TRP A 115 4.09 21.98 5.70
C TRP A 115 3.19 22.08 6.95
N ASP A 116 2.96 23.29 7.44
CA ASP A 116 2.08 23.58 8.58
C ASP A 116 0.64 23.93 8.16
N ARG A 117 0.35 24.02 6.84
CA ARG A 117 -1.01 24.19 6.35
C ARG A 117 -1.88 23.01 6.76
N VAL A 118 -3.14 23.28 7.07
CA VAL A 118 -4.06 22.30 7.69
C VAL A 118 -5.29 22.07 6.85
N GLY A 119 -5.83 20.83 6.92
CA GLY A 119 -7.17 20.46 6.49
C GLY A 119 -7.95 19.81 7.63
N MET A 120 -9.25 19.73 7.50
CA MET A 120 -10.18 19.23 8.52
C MET A 120 -10.64 17.80 8.14
N HIS A 121 -9.97 16.79 8.70
CA HIS A 121 -10.35 15.40 8.43
C HIS A 121 -11.62 15.03 9.21
N SER A 122 -12.61 14.44 8.52
CA SER A 122 -13.95 14.19 9.06
C SER A 122 -14.00 13.28 10.29
N LYS A 123 -12.99 12.41 10.49
CA LYS A 123 -12.86 11.54 11.68
C LYS A 123 -11.72 11.94 12.63
N GLU A 124 -10.63 12.46 12.09
CA GLU A 124 -9.40 12.68 12.86
C GLU A 124 -9.17 14.16 13.25
N GLY A 125 -10.06 15.08 12.82
CA GLY A 125 -9.95 16.50 13.09
C GLY A 125 -8.87 17.19 12.25
N GLU A 126 -8.25 18.22 12.78
CA GLU A 126 -7.22 18.99 12.10
C GLU A 126 -5.98 18.14 11.78
N ARG A 127 -5.50 18.23 10.54
CA ARG A 127 -4.28 17.54 10.07
C ARG A 127 -3.43 18.48 9.24
N THR A 128 -2.16 18.60 9.59
CA THR A 128 -1.19 19.36 8.80
C THR A 128 -0.78 18.60 7.54
N LEU A 129 -0.25 19.30 6.54
CA LEU A 129 0.35 18.67 5.36
C LEU A 129 1.43 17.65 5.77
N LYS A 130 2.30 18.02 6.71
CA LYS A 130 3.35 17.13 7.25
C LYS A 130 2.78 15.84 7.83
N GLN A 131 1.69 15.92 8.59
CA GLN A 131 1.01 14.76 9.16
C GLN A 131 0.35 13.90 8.10
N LEU A 132 -0.19 14.50 7.02
CA LEU A 132 -0.78 13.73 5.90
C LEU A 132 0.29 12.93 5.14
N VAL A 133 1.46 13.54 4.87
CA VAL A 133 2.58 12.83 4.22
C VAL A 133 3.07 11.68 5.10
N ARG A 134 3.29 11.92 6.40
CA ARG A 134 3.69 10.86 7.34
C ARG A 134 2.65 9.74 7.40
N LYS A 135 1.38 10.09 7.46
CA LYS A 135 0.29 9.09 7.46
C LYS A 135 0.30 8.21 6.21
N ALA A 136 0.60 8.77 5.04
CA ALA A 136 0.70 8.00 3.80
C ALA A 136 1.92 7.05 3.80
N ILE A 137 3.03 7.45 4.43
CA ILE A 137 4.21 6.59 4.63
C ILE A 137 3.85 5.44 5.57
N ASP A 138 3.42 5.76 6.79
CA ASP A 138 3.12 4.81 7.85
C ASP A 138 2.04 3.80 7.41
N HIS A 139 1.04 4.26 6.64
CA HIS A 139 -0.02 3.41 6.11
C HIS A 139 0.51 2.34 5.15
N LEU A 140 1.36 2.73 4.21
CA LEU A 140 1.96 1.79 3.28
C LEU A 140 2.91 0.82 4.01
N GLU A 141 3.79 1.32 4.88
CA GLU A 141 4.70 0.49 5.67
C GLU A 141 3.95 -0.55 6.52
N HIS A 142 2.84 -0.14 7.15
CA HIS A 142 1.97 -1.04 7.90
C HIS A 142 1.47 -2.19 7.02
N HIS A 143 0.98 -1.89 5.82
CA HIS A 143 0.48 -2.90 4.91
C HIS A 143 1.57 -3.79 4.29
N LEU A 144 2.81 -3.29 4.14
CA LEU A 144 3.95 -4.13 3.73
C LEU A 144 4.21 -5.27 4.72
N THR A 145 3.94 -5.08 6.01
CA THR A 145 4.07 -6.17 7.01
C THR A 145 3.12 -7.32 6.69
N PHE A 146 1.90 -7.02 6.27
CA PHE A 146 0.92 -8.04 5.89
C PHE A 146 1.27 -8.74 4.58
N VAL A 147 1.83 -8.03 3.61
CA VAL A 147 2.30 -8.63 2.35
C VAL A 147 3.45 -9.61 2.63
N ARG A 148 4.42 -9.22 3.47
CA ARG A 148 5.53 -10.10 3.87
C ARG A 148 5.03 -11.37 4.58
N ALA A 149 4.10 -11.24 5.52
CA ALA A 149 3.53 -12.38 6.23
C ALA A 149 2.82 -13.37 5.28
N LYS A 150 2.14 -12.84 4.23
CA LYS A 150 1.48 -13.69 3.23
C LYS A 150 2.48 -14.39 2.33
N ARG A 151 3.54 -13.73 1.90
CA ARG A 151 4.63 -14.37 1.14
C ARG A 151 5.23 -15.53 1.93
N GLN A 152 5.58 -15.29 3.19
CA GLN A 152 6.14 -16.32 4.06
C GLN A 152 5.20 -17.52 4.18
N ALA A 153 3.91 -17.30 4.42
CA ALA A 153 2.93 -18.39 4.53
C ALA A 153 2.75 -19.18 3.21
N LEU A 154 2.90 -18.55 2.05
CA LEU A 154 2.89 -19.22 0.74
C LEU A 154 4.15 -20.06 0.54
N GLU A 155 5.31 -19.58 0.93
CA GLU A 155 6.59 -20.28 0.85
C GLU A 155 6.58 -21.54 1.75
N GLU A 156 6.13 -21.39 3.00
CA GLU A 156 5.99 -22.51 3.95
C GLU A 156 5.00 -23.59 3.44
N SER A 157 3.91 -23.18 2.81
CA SER A 157 2.92 -24.11 2.23
C SER A 157 3.49 -24.88 1.04
N ALA A 158 4.30 -24.24 0.20
CA ALA A 158 4.96 -24.86 -0.93
C ALA A 158 6.01 -25.89 -0.47
N GLU A 159 6.81 -25.58 0.55
CA GLU A 159 7.80 -26.50 1.12
C GLU A 159 7.15 -27.74 1.72
N GLN A 160 6.03 -27.58 2.42
CA GLN A 160 5.26 -28.70 3.00
C GLN A 160 4.70 -29.62 1.93
N SER A 161 4.23 -29.09 0.81
CA SER A 161 3.72 -29.88 -0.32
C SER A 161 4.82 -30.73 -0.96
N VAL A 162 6.00 -30.16 -1.16
CA VAL A 162 7.16 -30.90 -1.72
C VAL A 162 7.62 -32.01 -0.77
N ALA A 163 7.62 -31.76 0.54
CA ALA A 163 8.03 -32.75 1.54
C ALA A 163 7.06 -33.95 1.61
N THR A 164 5.77 -33.74 1.43
CA THR A 164 4.77 -34.81 1.42
C THR A 164 4.80 -35.65 0.14
N ASP A 165 5.03 -35.04 -1.02
CA ASP A 165 5.14 -35.76 -2.29
C ASP A 165 6.42 -36.61 -2.38
N GLY A 166 7.52 -36.14 -1.77
CA GLY A 166 8.79 -36.89 -1.67
C GLY A 166 8.74 -38.13 -0.77
N ALA A 167 7.82 -38.19 0.17
CA ALA A 167 7.67 -39.31 1.09
C ALA A 167 6.81 -40.47 0.54
N GLY A 168 6.08 -40.23 -0.58
CA GLY A 168 5.17 -41.22 -1.18
C GLY A 168 5.79 -42.22 -2.16
N THR A 169 7.09 -42.11 -2.50
CA THR A 169 7.74 -42.95 -3.50
C THR A 169 8.72 -43.96 -2.88
N THR A 170 8.31 -44.71 -1.86
CA THR A 170 9.05 -45.90 -1.42
C THR A 170 8.29 -47.17 -1.75
N THR A 171 8.45 -47.59 -2.93
CA THR A 171 8.54 -48.93 -3.51
C THR A 171 8.16 -50.12 -2.65
N PHE A 172 7.18 -50.86 -3.12
CA PHE A 172 7.15 -52.31 -2.97
C PHE A 172 7.68 -52.97 -4.27
N GLN A 173 8.90 -53.49 -4.22
CA GLN A 173 9.39 -54.54 -5.08
C GLN A 173 9.71 -55.74 -4.19
N SER A 174 8.94 -56.79 -4.37
CA SER A 174 9.29 -58.19 -4.02
C SER A 174 8.72 -59.10 -5.07
#